data_659733033a65fbbdbbff26f6d308707b
#
_entry.id   659733033a65fbbdbbff26f6d308707b
#
_cell.length_a   1.000
_cell.length_b   1.000
_cell.length_c   1.000
_cell.angle_alpha   90.00
_cell.angle_beta   90.00
_cell.angle_gamma   90.00
#
_symmetry.space_group_name_H-M   'P 1'
#
loop_
_entity.id
_entity.type
_entity.pdbx_description
1 polymer ?
#
loop_
_entity_poly.entity_id
_entity_poly.type
_entity_poly.pdbx_seq_one_letter_code
_entity_poly.pdbx_strand_id
1 'polypeptide(L)' 'MIVLTVLDFEDGLVYQYDIETDNSKLYTAGDFEKIIIDQGHRLKNCEWMSHSDDTLNKIKIEL' A
#
# COMPACT_ATOMS: atom_id res chain seq x y z
N MET A 1 -10.03 -1.96 9.03
CA MET A 1 -9.22 -2.52 7.93
C MET A 1 -8.27 -1.46 7.42
N ILE A 2 -7.04 -1.85 7.13
CA ILE A 2 -6.05 -0.96 6.54
C ILE A 2 -5.85 -1.37 5.08
N VAL A 3 -5.80 -0.38 4.20
CA VAL A 3 -5.42 -0.59 2.80
C VAL A 3 -3.95 -0.19 2.64
N LEU A 4 -3.18 -1.04 2.01
CA LEU A 4 -1.79 -0.78 1.68
C LEU A 4 -1.70 -0.60 0.17
N THR A 5 -1.39 0.63 -0.26
CA THR A 5 -1.25 0.93 -1.69
C THR A 5 0.23 0.97 -2.05
N VAL A 6 0.62 0.19 -3.03
CA VAL A 6 2.00 0.06 -3.48
C VAL A 6 2.10 0.48 -4.93
N LEU A 7 2.98 1.44 -5.19
CA LEU A 7 3.33 1.86 -6.54
C LEU A 7 4.59 1.11 -6.93
N ASP A 8 4.44 0.07 -7.75
CA ASP A 8 5.57 -0.77 -8.15
C ASP A 8 6.12 -0.27 -9.48
N PHE A 9 7.31 0.33 -9.44
CA PHE A 9 7.91 0.93 -10.63
C PHE A 9 8.56 -0.10 -11.55
N GLU A 10 8.86 -1.29 -11.04
CA GLU A 10 9.37 -2.38 -11.90
C GLU A 10 8.28 -2.94 -12.79
N ASP A 11 7.07 -3.10 -12.24
CA ASP A 11 5.93 -3.63 -12.99
C ASP A 11 5.14 -2.53 -13.70
N GLY A 12 5.31 -1.29 -13.26
CA GLY A 12 4.50 -0.17 -13.75
C GLY A 12 3.04 -0.29 -13.33
N LEU A 13 2.77 -0.89 -12.18
CA LEU A 13 1.42 -1.17 -11.70
C LEU A 13 1.22 -0.62 -10.29
N VAL A 14 -0.04 -0.37 -9.97
CA VAL A 14 -0.47 0.00 -8.63
C VAL A 14 -1.18 -1.19 -8.01
N TYR A 15 -0.72 -1.59 -6.83
CA TYR A 15 -1.31 -2.70 -6.08
C TYR A 15 -1.98 -2.16 -4.83
N GLN A 16 -3.14 -2.68 -4.50
CA GLN A 16 -3.81 -2.38 -3.25
C GLN A 16 -4.09 -3.68 -2.50
N TYR A 17 -3.63 -3.73 -1.27
CA TYR A 17 -3.81 -4.89 -0.41
C TYR A 17 -4.71 -4.50 0.75
N ASP A 18 -5.79 -5.24 0.94
CA ASP A 18 -6.66 -5.08 2.10
C ASP A 18 -6.08 -5.92 3.23
N ILE A 19 -5.73 -5.26 4.33
CA ILE A 19 -5.11 -5.92 5.46
C ILE A 19 -6.10 -5.97 6.61
N GLU A 20 -6.43 -7.18 7.05
CA GLU A 20 -7.19 -7.37 8.26
C GLU A 20 -6.31 -7.04 9.45
N THR A 21 -6.78 -6.16 10.31
CA THR A 21 -6.01 -5.69 11.45
C THR A 21 -6.63 -6.17 12.74
N ASP A 22 -5.75 -6.41 13.72
CA ASP A 22 -6.15 -6.69 15.10
C ASP A 22 -6.17 -5.36 15.84
N ASN A 23 -7.33 -4.95 16.34
CA ASN A 23 -7.50 -3.68 17.04
C ASN A 23 -6.67 -3.57 18.32
N SER A 24 -6.21 -4.69 18.85
CA SER A 24 -5.35 -4.70 20.05
C SER A 24 -3.88 -4.52 19.72
N LYS A 25 -3.52 -4.39 18.44
CA LYS A 25 -2.13 -4.38 17.98
C LYS A 25 -1.82 -3.09 17.23
N LEU A 26 -0.66 -2.53 17.51
CA LEU A 26 -0.13 -1.39 16.74
C LEU A 26 0.75 -1.91 15.61
N TYR A 27 0.60 -1.30 14.45
CA TYR A 27 1.36 -1.65 13.26
C TYR A 27 2.36 -0.54 12.94
N THR A 28 3.58 -0.94 12.62
CA THR A 28 4.67 -0.03 12.27
C THR A 28 4.95 -0.05 10.78
N ALA A 29 5.74 0.90 10.31
CA ALA A 29 6.22 0.91 8.93
C ALA A 29 6.94 -0.40 8.60
N GLY A 30 7.71 -0.95 9.54
CA GLY A 30 8.40 -2.22 9.34
C GLY A 30 7.46 -3.39 9.09
N ASP A 31 6.29 -3.39 9.74
CA ASP A 31 5.28 -4.42 9.49
C ASP A 31 4.76 -4.36 8.06
N PHE A 32 4.50 -3.17 7.55
CA PHE A 32 4.01 -2.99 6.19
C PHE A 32 5.10 -3.30 5.16
N GLU A 33 6.33 -2.91 5.42
CA GLU A 33 7.45 -3.23 4.53
C GLU A 33 7.65 -4.73 4.40
N LYS A 34 7.47 -5.48 5.48
CA LYS A 34 7.55 -6.94 5.45
C LYS A 34 6.47 -7.53 4.54
N ILE A 35 5.25 -7.01 4.61
CA ILE A 35 4.16 -7.45 3.74
C ILE A 35 4.53 -7.19 2.28
N ILE A 36 5.05 -6.01 1.99
CA ILE A 36 5.44 -5.62 0.63
C ILE A 36 6.49 -6.59 0.08
N ILE A 37 7.50 -6.90 0.87
CA ILE A 37 8.55 -7.85 0.48
C ILE A 37 7.96 -9.25 0.27
N ASP A 38 7.10 -9.69 1.17
CA ASP A 38 6.45 -11.01 1.10
C ASP A 38 5.59 -11.14 -0.17
N GLN A 39 5.06 -10.04 -0.68
CA GLN A 39 4.29 -10.02 -1.91
C GLN A 39 5.16 -9.94 -3.17
N GLY A 40 6.47 -9.90 -3.02
CA GLY A 40 7.40 -9.93 -4.13
C GLY A 40 7.86 -8.59 -4.65
N HIS A 41 7.51 -7.51 -3.97
CA HIS A 41 7.98 -6.18 -4.36
C HIS A 41 9.37 -5.91 -3.78
N ARG A 42 10.12 -5.04 -4.45
CA ARG A 42 11.41 -4.57 -3.95
C ARG A 42 11.24 -3.14 -3.41
N LEU A 43 11.56 -2.93 -2.15
CA LEU A 43 11.34 -1.64 -1.50
C LEU A 43 12.05 -0.49 -2.23
N LYS A 44 13.22 -0.73 -2.78
CA LYS A 44 13.98 0.32 -3.49
C LYS A 44 13.33 0.74 -4.81
N ASN A 45 12.42 -0.09 -5.35
CA ASN A 45 11.78 0.15 -6.65
C ASN A 45 10.28 0.35 -6.52
N CYS A 46 9.80 0.66 -5.33
CA CYS A 46 8.40 0.96 -5.11
C CYS A 46 8.23 2.06 -4.08
N GLU A 47 7.06 2.68 -4.12
CA GLU A 47 6.59 3.59 -3.08
C GLU A 47 5.29 3.03 -2.52
N TRP A 48 5.00 3.34 -1.28
CA TRP A 48 3.81 2.80 -0.66
C TRP A 48 3.27 3.73 0.41
N MET A 49 2.00 3.55 0.71
CA MET A 49 1.37 4.18 1.87
C MET A 49 0.28 3.27 2.42
N SER A 50 0.09 3.35 3.71
CA SER A 50 -1.06 2.74 4.36
C SER A 50 -2.12 3.80 4.58
N HIS A 51 -3.38 3.40 4.41
CA HIS A 51 -4.50 4.33 4.58
C HIS A 51 -5.76 3.54 4.93
N SER A 52 -6.81 4.25 5.32
CA SER A 52 -8.11 3.63 5.55
C SER A 52 -8.86 3.46 4.24
N ASP A 53 -9.95 2.69 4.27
CA ASP A 53 -10.83 2.55 3.12
C ASP A 53 -11.40 3.91 2.71
N ASP A 54 -11.81 4.01 1.45
CA ASP A 54 -12.53 5.17 0.91
C ASP A 54 -11.76 6.48 0.96
N THR A 55 -10.43 6.40 0.81
CA THR A 55 -9.59 7.60 0.82
C THR A 55 -9.16 8.03 -0.58
N LEU A 56 -9.75 7.43 -1.63
CA LEU A 56 -9.36 7.74 -3.00
C LEU A 56 -10.10 8.96 -3.51
N ASN A 57 -9.35 10.00 -3.83
CA ASN A 57 -9.85 11.20 -4.50
C ASN A 57 -9.52 11.11 -5.98
N LYS A 58 -10.55 10.93 -6.81
CA LYS A 58 -10.37 10.93 -8.26
C LYS A 58 -10.72 12.30 -8.80
N ILE A 59 -9.76 12.94 -9.43
CA ILE A 59 -9.95 14.25 -10.04
C ILE A 59 -9.68 14.11 -11.53
N LYS A 60 -10.69 14.46 -12.34
CA LYS A 60 -10.55 14.41 -13.79
C LYS A 60 -9.90 15.69 -14.29
N ILE A 61 -8.81 15.55 -15.01
CA ILE A 61 -8.10 16.67 -15.62
C ILE A 61 -8.09 16.45 -17.13
N GLU A 62 -8.54 17.47 -17.86
CA GLU A 62 -8.49 17.44 -19.32
C GLU A 62 -7.29 18.25 -19.79
N LEU A 63 -6.46 17.63 -20.60
CA LEU A 63 -5.27 18.24 -21.18
C LEU A 63 -5.54 18.79 -22.57
#